data_44c0adab0d92c9a570cc315faaad479b
#
_entry.id   44c0adab0d92c9a570cc315faaad479b
#
_cell.length_a   1.000
_cell.length_b   1.000
_cell.length_c   1.000
_cell.angle_alpha   90.00
_cell.angle_beta   90.00
_cell.angle_gamma   90.00
#
_symmetry.space_group_name_H-M   'P 1'
#
loop_
_entity.id
_entity.type
_entity.pdbx_description
1 polymer ?
#
loop_
_entity_poly.entity_id
_entity_poly.type
_entity_poly.pdbx_seq_one_letter_code
_entity_poly.pdbx_strand_id
1 'polypeptide(L)'
;MRWRRADDKETSEEAVSDLIGILAEQISLCQTNPAKKTSKLILGKITDEEDIRTVEKIMDAVGDMDFDEAESLTERLRKRYGET
;
A
#
# COMPACT_ATOMS: atom_id res chain seq x y z
N MET A 1 -9.87 -13.88 -24.01
CA MET A 1 -8.79 -14.49 -23.44
C MET A 1 -7.54 -13.76 -23.44
N ARG A 2 -7.08 -13.31 -24.55
CA ARG A 2 -5.87 -12.58 -24.53
C ARG A 2 -6.01 -11.32 -23.79
N TRP A 3 -7.16 -10.74 -23.77
CA TRP A 3 -7.32 -9.53 -23.01
C TRP A 3 -7.09 -9.79 -21.55
N ARG A 4 -7.19 -11.01 -21.15
CA ARG A 4 -6.96 -11.35 -19.79
C ARG A 4 -5.51 -11.13 -19.41
N ARG A 5 -4.62 -11.38 -20.31
CA ARG A 5 -3.23 -11.16 -20.04
C ARG A 5 -2.91 -9.71 -19.90
N ALA A 6 -3.50 -8.92 -20.75
CA ALA A 6 -3.32 -7.50 -20.67
C ALA A 6 -3.81 -7.02 -19.32
N ASP A 7 -4.90 -7.59 -18.88
CA ASP A 7 -5.43 -7.24 -17.59
C ASP A 7 -4.45 -7.54 -16.49
N ASP A 8 -3.77 -8.65 -16.59
CA ASP A 8 -2.81 -9.02 -15.57
C ASP A 8 -1.74 -7.97 -15.40
N LYS A 9 -1.24 -7.46 -16.50
CA LYS A 9 -0.25 -6.44 -16.42
C LYS A 9 -0.73 -5.19 -15.81
N GLU A 10 -1.84 -4.72 -16.28
CA GLU A 10 -2.40 -3.52 -15.73
C GLU A 10 -2.83 -3.73 -14.32
N THR A 11 -3.32 -4.91 -14.04
CA THR A 11 -3.78 -5.22 -12.72
C THR A 11 -2.68 -5.11 -11.70
N SER A 12 -1.46 -5.32 -12.13
CA SER A 12 -0.33 -5.20 -11.24
C SER A 12 -0.28 -3.83 -10.59
N GLU A 13 -0.33 -2.80 -11.42
CA GLU A 13 -0.28 -1.45 -10.89
C GLU A 13 -1.56 -1.06 -10.22
N GLU A 14 -2.67 -1.48 -10.82
CA GLU A 14 -3.95 -1.16 -10.23
C GLU A 14 -4.11 -1.84 -8.89
N ALA A 15 -3.61 -3.06 -8.79
CA ALA A 15 -3.71 -3.78 -7.53
C ALA A 15 -2.95 -3.07 -6.43
N VAL A 16 -1.79 -2.52 -6.75
CA VAL A 16 -1.03 -1.77 -5.77
C VAL A 16 -1.81 -0.55 -5.34
N SER A 17 -2.36 0.16 -6.29
CA SER A 17 -3.14 1.35 -6.01
C SER A 17 -4.33 1.02 -5.12
N ASP A 18 -5.02 -0.07 -5.44
CA ASP A 18 -6.15 -0.53 -4.64
C ASP A 18 -5.73 -0.88 -3.23
N LEU A 19 -4.63 -1.60 -3.12
CA LEU A 19 -4.13 -2.00 -1.82
C LEU A 19 -3.75 -0.80 -0.98
N ILE A 20 -3.17 0.20 -1.61
CA ILE A 20 -2.82 1.42 -0.89
C ILE A 20 -4.06 2.11 -0.38
N GLY A 21 -5.11 2.14 -1.18
CA GLY A 21 -6.37 2.72 -0.75
C GLY A 21 -6.96 1.98 0.43
N ILE A 22 -6.90 0.64 0.37
CA ILE A 22 -7.40 -0.19 1.45
C ILE A 22 -6.57 0.04 2.69
N LEU A 23 -5.25 0.12 2.52
CA LEU A 23 -4.35 0.36 3.63
C LEU A 23 -4.67 1.69 4.30
N ALA A 24 -4.89 2.73 3.51
CA ALA A 24 -5.20 4.03 4.05
C ALA A 24 -6.47 3.98 4.89
N GLU A 25 -7.45 3.26 4.40
CA GLU A 25 -8.70 3.12 5.12
C GLU A 25 -8.52 2.36 6.42
N GLN A 26 -7.75 1.28 6.37
CA GLN A 26 -7.49 0.48 7.55
C GLN A 26 -6.75 1.29 8.62
N ILE A 27 -5.81 2.10 8.18
CA ILE A 27 -5.07 2.95 9.10
C ILE A 27 -6.00 3.99 9.71
N SER A 28 -6.87 4.53 8.89
CA SER A 28 -7.84 5.51 9.34
C SER A 28 -8.75 4.93 10.41
N LEU A 29 -9.03 3.64 10.30
CA LEU A 29 -9.87 2.95 11.27
C LEU A 29 -9.06 2.33 12.40
N CYS A 30 -7.77 2.60 12.42
CA CYS A 30 -6.87 2.09 13.45
C CYS A 30 -6.85 0.57 13.51
N GLN A 31 -6.91 -0.07 12.37
CA GLN A 31 -6.89 -1.52 12.29
C GLN A 31 -5.47 -2.00 12.06
N THR A 32 -4.83 -2.43 13.13
CA THR A 32 -3.42 -2.79 13.08
C THR A 32 -3.15 -4.04 12.24
N ASN A 33 -3.79 -5.12 12.58
CA ASN A 33 -3.52 -6.39 11.89
C ASN A 33 -3.85 -6.34 10.40
N PRO A 34 -5.05 -5.88 10.02
CA PRO A 34 -5.35 -5.78 8.60
C PRO A 34 -4.38 -4.86 7.86
N ALA A 35 -3.99 -3.75 8.51
CA ALA A 35 -3.07 -2.81 7.88
C ALA A 35 -1.72 -3.48 7.62
N LYS A 36 -1.24 -4.26 8.55
CA LYS A 36 0.03 -4.95 8.39
C LYS A 36 -0.06 -5.96 7.25
N LYS A 37 -1.16 -6.68 7.18
CA LYS A 37 -1.35 -7.67 6.11
C LYS A 37 -1.36 -6.99 4.76
N THR A 38 -2.09 -5.89 4.65
CA THR A 38 -2.16 -5.16 3.40
C THR A 38 -0.79 -4.64 3.01
N SER A 39 -0.04 -4.13 3.98
CA SER A 39 1.30 -3.64 3.73
C SER A 39 2.19 -4.75 3.17
N LYS A 40 2.10 -5.94 3.71
CA LYS A 40 2.89 -7.05 3.22
C LYS A 40 2.52 -7.41 1.79
N LEU A 41 1.25 -7.33 1.47
CA LEU A 41 0.80 -7.60 0.11
C LEU A 41 1.40 -6.57 -0.84
N ILE A 42 1.42 -5.32 -0.40
CA ILE A 42 2.00 -4.26 -1.23
C ILE A 42 3.49 -4.53 -1.44
N LEU A 43 4.19 -4.93 -0.38
CA LEU A 43 5.61 -5.21 -0.49
C LEU A 43 5.91 -6.27 -1.53
N GLY A 44 5.03 -7.22 -1.66
CA GLY A 44 5.21 -8.28 -2.64
C GLY A 44 5.02 -7.83 -4.06
N LYS A 45 4.45 -6.66 -4.26
CA LYS A 45 4.14 -6.18 -5.59
C LYS A 45 4.99 -5.00 -6.05
N ILE A 46 5.74 -4.39 -5.17
CA ILE A 46 6.58 -3.26 -5.54
C ILE A 46 8.03 -3.67 -5.56
N THR A 47 8.80 -3.00 -6.40
CA THR A 47 10.23 -3.30 -6.52
C THR A 47 11.09 -2.09 -6.25
N ASP A 48 10.50 -0.92 -6.20
CA ASP A 48 11.23 0.31 -5.95
C ASP A 48 11.69 0.35 -4.51
N GLU A 49 12.98 0.49 -4.30
CA GLU A 49 13.55 0.50 -2.96
C GLU A 49 12.95 1.56 -2.07
N GLU A 50 12.71 2.71 -2.64
CA GLU A 50 12.15 3.80 -1.88
C GLU A 50 10.75 3.48 -1.40
N ASP A 51 9.98 2.88 -2.28
CA ASP A 51 8.61 2.50 -1.93
C ASP A 51 8.61 1.40 -0.88
N ILE A 52 9.53 0.47 -1.03
CA ILE A 52 9.65 -0.61 -0.06
C ILE A 52 9.94 -0.04 1.32
N ARG A 53 10.84 0.92 1.39
CA ARG A 53 11.17 1.55 2.65
C ARG A 53 9.96 2.28 3.23
N THR A 54 9.23 2.95 2.38
CA THR A 54 8.04 3.68 2.84
C THR A 54 7.05 2.72 3.45
N VAL A 55 6.81 1.59 2.78
CA VAL A 55 5.86 0.61 3.29
C VAL A 55 6.36 0.01 4.61
N GLU A 56 7.65 -0.24 4.69
CA GLU A 56 8.22 -0.76 5.93
C GLU A 56 8.02 0.22 7.08
N LYS A 57 8.19 1.49 6.80
CA LYS A 57 7.97 2.50 7.81
C LYS A 57 6.51 2.57 8.21
N ILE A 58 5.63 2.38 7.25
CA ILE A 58 4.20 2.34 7.56
C ILE A 58 3.92 1.20 8.51
N MET A 59 4.50 0.03 8.24
CA MET A 59 4.28 -1.12 9.11
C MET A 59 4.80 -0.85 10.51
N ASP A 60 5.95 -0.22 10.61
CA ASP A 60 6.52 0.13 11.90
C ASP A 60 5.62 1.09 12.65
N ALA A 61 5.14 2.10 11.97
CA ALA A 61 4.27 3.08 12.59
C ALA A 61 2.99 2.43 13.08
N VAL A 62 2.42 1.55 12.26
CA VAL A 62 1.21 0.86 12.64
C VAL A 62 1.47 -0.01 13.87
N GLY A 63 2.61 -0.68 13.88
CA GLY A 63 2.98 -1.51 15.00
C GLY A 63 3.15 -0.72 16.30
N ASP A 64 3.59 0.52 16.16
CA ASP A 64 3.76 1.41 17.30
C ASP A 64 2.48 2.16 17.65
N MET A 65 1.43 1.90 16.90
CA MET A 65 0.15 2.58 17.09
C MET A 65 0.25 4.07 16.75
N ASP A 66 1.23 4.41 15.93
CA ASP A 66 1.42 5.77 15.47
C ASP A 66 0.69 5.93 14.15
N PHE A 67 -0.62 6.00 14.23
CA PHE A 67 -1.44 6.03 13.03
C PHE A 67 -1.34 7.33 12.26
N ASP A 68 -0.97 8.41 12.93
CA ASP A 68 -0.76 9.68 12.25
C ASP A 68 0.41 9.57 11.28
N GLU A 69 1.49 9.01 11.75
CA GLU A 69 2.66 8.83 10.92
C GLU A 69 2.37 7.85 9.80
N ALA A 70 1.68 6.76 10.14
CA ALA A 70 1.32 5.75 9.14
C ALA A 70 0.45 6.38 8.06
N GLU A 71 -0.45 7.24 8.44
CA GLU A 71 -1.34 7.89 7.50
C GLU A 71 -0.57 8.81 6.56
N SER A 72 0.35 9.57 7.11
CA SER A 72 1.18 10.46 6.31
C SER A 72 1.98 9.71 5.28
N LEU A 73 2.59 8.62 5.71
CA LEU A 73 3.41 7.82 4.81
C LEU A 73 2.56 7.16 3.73
N THR A 74 1.37 6.71 4.12
CA THR A 74 0.47 6.08 3.17
C THR A 74 0.01 7.08 2.12
N GLU A 75 -0.23 8.31 2.53
CA GLU A 75 -0.63 9.35 1.60
C GLU A 75 0.46 9.61 0.57
N ARG A 76 1.69 9.62 1.01
CA ARG A 76 2.80 9.80 0.10
C ARG A 76 2.84 8.70 -0.94
N LEU A 77 2.71 7.47 -0.46
CA LEU A 77 2.74 6.31 -1.33
C LEU A 77 1.57 6.37 -2.30
N ARG A 78 0.43 6.78 -1.80
CA ARG A 78 -0.77 6.86 -2.61
C ARG A 78 -0.60 7.82 -3.77
N LYS A 79 0.05 8.94 -3.51
CA LYS A 79 0.29 9.92 -4.55
C LYS A 79 1.18 9.40 -5.64
N ARG A 80 2.11 8.54 -5.28
CA ARG A 80 3.00 7.98 -6.27
C ARG A 80 2.31 6.98 -7.18
N TYR A 81 1.33 6.27 -6.65
CA TYR A 81 0.69 5.20 -7.41
C TYR A 81 -0.73 5.49 -7.85
N GLY A 82 -1.46 6.23 -7.08
CA GLY A 82 -2.86 6.42 -7.33
C GLY A 82 -3.22 7.72 -7.99
N GLU A 83 -2.35 8.69 -7.86
CA GLU A 83 -2.64 9.98 -8.34
C GLU A 83 -1.85 10.27 -9.55
N THR A 84 -2.39 10.61 -10.59
CA THR A 84 -1.55 10.96 -11.75
C THR A 84 -1.90 12.31 -12.28
#